data_93a39f26037252b7e88141fe66dbdefd
#
_entry.id   93a39f26037252b7e88141fe66dbdefd
#
_cell.length_a   1.000
_cell.length_b   1.000
_cell.length_c   1.000
_cell.angle_alpha   90.00
_cell.angle_beta   90.00
_cell.angle_gamma   90.00
#
_symmetry.space_group_name_H-M   'P 1'
#
loop_
_entity.id
_entity.type
_entity.pdbx_description
1 polymer ?
#
loop_
_entity_poly.entity_id
_entity_poly.type
_entity_poly.pdbx_seq_one_letter_code
_entity_poly.pdbx_strand_id
1 'polypeptide(L)'
;VIYPEDDFRLDNILDKFKHLVMRYGIKGCLIDPFNQIDHDFKGKDETTYIGDCLTKIRRFEQVNDLKFIIVAHPRKMDKDENGYYKKPTAYDISGSQNWFNKADNVICLHRVNPMDIYDTSVLFSVQKVKFQKLVGIPGEETLKFDRRSNRFLDMSNFCPLDTIKTTYTSYE
;
A
#
# COMPACT_ATOMS: atom_id res chain seq x y z
N VAL A 1 -0.07 -1.55 -16.40
CA VAL A 1 1.16 -1.17 -15.69
C VAL A 1 1.80 -0.02 -16.45
N ILE A 2 2.18 1.05 -15.75
CA ILE A 2 2.88 2.19 -16.35
C ILE A 2 4.31 2.13 -15.84
N TYR A 3 5.26 2.08 -16.76
CA TYR A 3 6.65 2.34 -16.47
C TYR A 3 6.94 3.76 -16.96
N PRO A 4 7.30 4.72 -16.08
CA PRO A 4 7.80 6.02 -16.51
C PRO A 4 9.13 5.77 -17.24
N GLU A 5 9.25 6.15 -18.51
CA GLU A 5 10.40 5.77 -19.33
C GLU A 5 11.70 6.46 -18.87
N ASP A 6 11.64 7.74 -18.45
CA ASP A 6 12.84 8.52 -18.13
C ASP A 6 12.71 9.46 -16.91
N ASP A 7 11.56 9.55 -16.27
CA ASP A 7 11.32 10.47 -15.16
C ASP A 7 10.34 9.88 -14.14
N PHE A 8 10.90 9.40 -13.04
CA PHE A 8 10.17 8.77 -11.94
C PHE A 8 9.72 9.76 -10.87
N ARG A 9 9.80 11.08 -11.11
CA ARG A 9 9.30 12.07 -10.16
C ARG A 9 7.79 11.98 -10.00
N LEU A 10 7.34 12.23 -8.77
CA LEU A 10 5.91 12.13 -8.42
C LEU A 10 5.01 12.97 -9.35
N ASP A 11 5.44 14.18 -9.71
CA ASP A 11 4.63 15.08 -10.53
C ASP A 11 4.36 14.46 -11.92
N ASN A 12 5.38 13.86 -12.56
CA ASN A 12 5.23 13.17 -13.82
C ASN A 12 4.33 11.92 -13.73
N ILE A 13 4.46 11.16 -12.64
CA ILE A 13 3.60 10.00 -12.37
C ILE A 13 2.14 10.44 -12.23
N LEU A 14 1.87 11.52 -11.49
CA LEU A 14 0.51 12.05 -11.33
C LEU A 14 -0.07 12.57 -12.65
N ASP A 15 0.73 13.20 -13.50
CA ASP A 15 0.29 13.64 -14.83
C ASP A 15 -0.10 12.44 -15.71
N LYS A 16 0.69 11.37 -15.70
CA LYS A 16 0.34 10.13 -16.41
C LYS A 16 -0.97 9.52 -15.87
N PHE A 17 -1.15 9.46 -14.55
CA PHE A 17 -2.42 9.02 -13.97
C PHE A 17 -3.59 9.92 -14.37
N LYS A 18 -3.40 11.23 -14.43
CA LYS A 18 -4.44 12.18 -14.89
C LYS A 18 -4.89 11.86 -16.31
N HIS A 19 -3.96 11.57 -17.22
CA HIS A 19 -4.30 11.15 -18.58
C HIS A 19 -5.13 9.86 -18.60
N LEU A 20 -4.81 8.89 -17.74
CA LEU A 20 -5.58 7.65 -17.65
C LEU A 20 -6.97 7.85 -17.04
N VAL A 21 -7.10 8.73 -16.05
CA VAL A 21 -8.41 9.12 -15.50
C VAL A 21 -9.27 9.73 -16.59
N MET A 22 -8.72 10.67 -17.35
CA MET A 22 -9.48 11.36 -18.43
C MET A 22 -9.85 10.43 -19.58
N ARG A 23 -8.95 9.49 -19.95
CA ARG A 23 -9.16 8.62 -21.12
C ARG A 23 -10.00 7.40 -20.81
N TYR A 24 -9.81 6.80 -19.63
CA TYR A 24 -10.37 5.50 -19.27
C TYR A 24 -11.28 5.52 -18.03
N GLY A 25 -11.40 6.66 -17.36
CA GLY A 25 -12.22 6.78 -16.15
C GLY A 25 -11.74 5.91 -14.98
N ILE A 26 -10.42 5.65 -14.86
CA ILE A 26 -9.91 4.83 -13.77
C ILE A 26 -10.27 5.44 -12.42
N LYS A 27 -10.58 4.59 -11.43
CA LYS A 27 -10.98 4.96 -10.08
C LYS A 27 -9.98 4.55 -9.00
N GLY A 28 -8.88 3.96 -9.39
CA GLY A 28 -7.81 3.55 -8.47
C GLY A 28 -6.43 3.74 -9.09
N CYS A 29 -5.50 4.24 -8.29
CA CYS A 29 -4.08 4.36 -8.62
C CYS A 29 -3.23 3.65 -7.59
N LEU A 30 -2.16 3.00 -8.02
CA LEU A 30 -1.20 2.30 -7.15
C LEU A 30 0.21 2.76 -7.49
N ILE A 31 0.98 3.13 -6.47
CA ILE A 31 2.46 3.25 -6.55
C ILE A 31 3.07 2.09 -5.77
N ASP A 32 3.88 1.26 -6.43
CA ASP A 32 4.55 0.09 -5.86
C ASP A 32 5.99 -0.04 -6.36
N PRO A 33 6.97 0.28 -5.51
CA PRO A 33 6.86 0.99 -4.23
C PRO A 33 7.21 2.49 -4.34
N PHE A 34 6.78 3.28 -3.34
CA PHE A 34 7.11 4.71 -3.22
C PHE A 34 8.63 4.97 -3.11
N ASN A 35 9.36 4.03 -2.52
CA ASN A 35 10.81 4.16 -2.31
C ASN A 35 11.63 4.15 -3.62
N GLN A 36 11.03 3.79 -4.75
CA GLN A 36 11.67 3.75 -6.07
C GLN A 36 11.36 4.96 -6.95
N ILE A 37 10.53 5.89 -6.49
CA ILE A 37 10.35 7.14 -7.23
C ILE A 37 11.56 8.08 -7.01
N ASP A 38 11.79 8.98 -7.96
CA ASP A 38 12.86 9.97 -7.84
C ASP A 38 12.50 11.04 -6.81
N HIS A 39 13.32 11.14 -5.77
CA HIS A 39 13.16 12.09 -4.69
C HIS A 39 14.03 13.33 -4.91
N ASP A 40 13.39 14.45 -5.29
CA ASP A 40 14.05 15.75 -5.36
C ASP A 40 13.69 16.58 -4.12
N PHE A 41 14.53 16.51 -3.11
CA PHE A 41 14.29 17.16 -1.81
C PHE A 41 14.30 18.69 -1.88
N LYS A 42 14.96 19.30 -2.89
CA LYS A 42 15.05 20.78 -3.05
C LYS A 42 15.48 21.51 -1.77
N GLY A 43 16.42 20.92 -1.04
CA GLY A 43 16.92 21.48 0.23
C GLY A 43 15.99 21.29 1.43
N LYS A 44 14.88 20.59 1.31
CA LYS A 44 14.00 20.19 2.42
C LYS A 44 14.54 18.95 3.12
N ASP A 45 14.21 18.81 4.40
CA ASP A 45 14.38 17.54 5.09
C ASP A 45 13.41 16.49 4.54
N GLU A 46 13.76 15.20 4.71
CA GLU A 46 13.00 14.08 4.20
C GLU A 46 11.54 14.06 4.69
N THR A 47 11.32 14.39 5.96
CA THR A 47 9.99 14.37 6.58
C THR A 47 9.07 15.42 5.94
N THR A 48 9.57 16.62 5.73
CA THR A 48 8.84 17.70 5.06
C THR A 48 8.55 17.34 3.61
N TYR A 49 9.55 16.81 2.88
CA TYR A 49 9.38 16.38 1.50
C TYR A 49 8.29 15.30 1.35
N ILE A 50 8.35 14.24 2.15
CA ILE A 50 7.34 13.17 2.15
C ILE A 50 5.96 13.74 2.50
N GLY A 51 5.89 14.65 3.47
CA GLY A 51 4.66 15.35 3.81
C GLY A 51 4.04 16.09 2.63
N ASP A 52 4.86 16.76 1.82
CA ASP A 52 4.41 17.47 0.62
C ASP A 52 3.94 16.49 -0.47
N CYS A 53 4.68 15.40 -0.69
CA CYS A 53 4.30 14.34 -1.64
C CYS A 53 2.93 13.74 -1.29
N LEU A 54 2.72 13.35 -0.04
CA LEU A 54 1.45 12.79 0.41
C LEU A 54 0.30 13.81 0.32
N THR A 55 0.58 15.09 0.52
CA THR A 55 -0.41 16.16 0.33
C THR A 55 -0.80 16.32 -1.14
N LYS A 56 0.17 16.24 -2.07
CA LYS A 56 -0.09 16.27 -3.52
C LYS A 56 -0.95 15.09 -3.94
N ILE A 57 -0.60 13.87 -3.50
CA ILE A 57 -1.37 12.66 -3.78
C ILE A 57 -2.81 12.80 -3.25
N ARG A 58 -2.99 13.29 -2.02
CA ARG A 58 -4.31 13.51 -1.45
C ARG A 58 -5.16 14.49 -2.26
N ARG A 59 -4.57 15.59 -2.72
CA ARG A 59 -5.28 16.55 -3.59
C ARG A 59 -5.64 15.91 -4.93
N PHE A 60 -4.74 15.14 -5.51
CA PHE A 60 -4.99 14.42 -6.76
C PHE A 60 -6.17 13.45 -6.62
N GLU A 61 -6.20 12.67 -5.53
CA GLU A 61 -7.28 11.75 -5.17
C GLU A 61 -8.63 12.47 -5.10
N GLN A 62 -8.67 13.60 -4.38
CA GLN A 62 -9.90 14.38 -4.19
C GLN A 62 -10.41 15.04 -5.47
N VAL A 63 -9.52 15.63 -6.27
CA VAL A 63 -9.89 16.32 -7.50
C VAL A 63 -10.40 15.35 -8.57
N ASN A 64 -9.85 14.14 -8.63
CA ASN A 64 -10.20 13.15 -9.65
C ASN A 64 -11.21 12.09 -9.16
N ASP A 65 -11.71 12.19 -7.94
CA ASP A 65 -12.66 11.25 -7.33
C ASP A 65 -12.20 9.79 -7.50
N LEU A 66 -11.00 9.50 -7.02
CA LEU A 66 -10.39 8.17 -7.08
C LEU A 66 -9.79 7.74 -5.73
N LYS A 67 -9.33 6.49 -5.64
CA LYS A 67 -8.57 5.97 -4.51
C LYS A 67 -7.11 5.79 -4.88
N PHE A 68 -6.24 6.15 -3.94
CA PHE A 68 -4.80 6.01 -4.10
C PHE A 68 -4.25 5.00 -3.10
N ILE A 69 -3.47 4.04 -3.60
CA ILE A 69 -2.78 3.04 -2.79
C ILE A 69 -1.28 3.28 -2.95
N ILE A 70 -0.57 3.28 -1.85
CA ILE A 70 0.88 3.46 -1.83
C ILE A 70 1.51 2.31 -1.07
N VAL A 71 2.39 1.57 -1.72
CA VAL A 71 3.26 0.60 -1.06
C VAL A 71 4.53 1.31 -0.63
N ALA A 72 4.84 1.23 0.65
CA ALA A 72 6.06 1.80 1.22
C ALA A 72 6.77 0.75 2.07
N HIS A 73 8.09 0.70 1.94
CA HIS A 73 8.90 -0.25 2.70
C HIS A 73 9.34 0.37 4.03
N PRO A 74 9.28 -0.37 5.13
CA PRO A 74 9.82 0.09 6.41
C PRO A 74 11.35 0.18 6.35
N ARG A 75 11.92 0.96 7.27
CA ARG A 75 13.36 0.92 7.57
C ARG A 75 13.77 -0.49 7.95
N LYS A 76 15.08 -0.72 8.07
CA LYS A 76 15.60 -1.96 8.64
C LYS A 76 15.01 -2.16 10.05
N MET A 77 14.28 -3.26 10.20
CA MET A 77 13.63 -3.62 11.46
C MET A 77 14.60 -4.39 12.37
N ASP A 78 14.43 -4.21 13.68
CA ASP A 78 15.10 -5.02 14.68
C ASP A 78 14.50 -6.41 14.73
N LYS A 79 15.32 -7.38 15.14
CA LYS A 79 14.88 -8.73 15.45
C LYS A 79 14.48 -8.83 16.91
N ASP A 80 13.54 -9.73 17.19
CA ASP A 80 13.20 -10.13 18.54
C ASP A 80 14.23 -11.13 19.13
N GLU A 81 13.99 -11.59 20.35
CA GLU A 81 14.83 -12.54 21.07
C GLU A 81 14.96 -13.90 20.35
N ASN A 82 13.99 -14.24 19.50
CA ASN A 82 13.96 -15.47 18.70
C ASN A 82 14.60 -15.30 17.32
N GLY A 83 15.09 -14.11 17.01
CA GLY A 83 15.71 -13.79 15.72
C GLY A 83 14.74 -13.44 14.61
N TYR A 84 13.44 -13.30 14.88
CA TYR A 84 12.42 -12.88 13.92
C TYR A 84 12.32 -11.36 13.84
N TYR A 85 11.98 -10.84 12.67
CA TYR A 85 11.75 -9.41 12.50
C TYR A 85 10.45 -9.00 13.19
N LYS A 86 10.49 -7.91 13.95
CA LYS A 86 9.30 -7.32 14.53
C LYS A 86 8.35 -6.85 13.44
N LYS A 87 7.04 -6.95 13.69
CA LYS A 87 6.03 -6.42 12.78
C LYS A 87 6.19 -4.92 12.62
N PRO A 88 6.35 -4.39 11.40
CA PRO A 88 6.46 -2.96 11.17
C PRO A 88 5.13 -2.24 11.37
N THR A 89 5.23 -0.97 11.70
CA THR A 89 4.13 -0.01 11.75
C THR A 89 4.36 1.11 10.75
N ALA A 90 3.37 1.96 10.53
CA ALA A 90 3.55 3.15 9.69
C ALA A 90 4.65 4.10 10.22
N TYR A 91 5.00 3.99 11.51
CA TYR A 91 6.07 4.80 12.11
C TYR A 91 7.47 4.27 11.78
N ASP A 92 7.57 3.09 11.22
CA ASP A 92 8.84 2.49 10.81
C ASP A 92 9.22 2.82 9.35
N ILE A 93 8.35 3.52 8.62
CA ILE A 93 8.64 4.05 7.30
C ILE A 93 9.40 5.37 7.47
N SER A 94 10.36 5.65 6.58
CA SER A 94 11.08 6.94 6.56
C SER A 94 10.10 8.11 6.40
N GLY A 95 10.29 9.23 7.13
CA GLY A 95 9.30 10.32 7.22
C GLY A 95 8.04 9.98 8.00
N SER A 96 8.13 9.07 8.93
CA SER A 96 7.16 8.24 9.64
C SER A 96 5.84 8.88 10.07
N GLN A 97 5.85 10.05 10.72
CA GLN A 97 4.62 10.69 11.20
C GLN A 97 3.65 11.04 10.07
N ASN A 98 4.17 11.46 8.92
CA ASN A 98 3.34 11.83 7.78
C ASN A 98 2.57 10.65 7.22
N TRP A 99 3.18 9.46 7.16
CA TRP A 99 2.51 8.25 6.69
C TRP A 99 1.29 7.92 7.53
N PHE A 100 1.47 7.86 8.86
CA PHE A 100 0.35 7.56 9.74
C PHE A 100 -0.71 8.66 9.73
N ASN A 101 -0.29 9.93 9.79
CA ASN A 101 -1.23 11.05 9.93
C ASN A 101 -2.06 11.28 8.67
N LYS A 102 -1.47 11.16 7.48
CA LYS A 102 -2.11 11.52 6.21
C LYS A 102 -2.85 10.37 5.55
N ALA A 103 -2.51 9.10 5.81
CA ALA A 103 -3.25 7.96 5.30
C ALA A 103 -4.63 7.84 5.97
N ASP A 104 -5.65 7.50 5.19
CA ASP A 104 -6.98 7.16 5.74
C ASP A 104 -6.99 5.74 6.32
N ASN A 105 -6.29 4.81 5.67
CA ASN A 105 -6.11 3.45 6.15
C ASN A 105 -4.62 3.08 6.09
N VAL A 106 -4.17 2.28 7.03
CA VAL A 106 -2.82 1.71 7.06
C VAL A 106 -2.92 0.21 7.22
N ILE A 107 -2.32 -0.51 6.28
CA ILE A 107 -2.31 -1.97 6.26
C ILE A 107 -0.85 -2.43 6.23
N CYS A 108 -0.52 -3.43 7.01
CA CYS A 108 0.77 -4.10 7.00
C CYS A 108 0.59 -5.57 6.62
N LEU A 109 1.39 -6.05 5.68
CA LEU A 109 1.56 -7.46 5.38
C LEU A 109 2.92 -7.89 5.92
N HIS A 110 2.93 -8.79 6.90
CA HIS A 110 4.14 -9.18 7.59
C HIS A 110 4.33 -10.71 7.57
N ARG A 111 5.44 -11.17 7.02
CA ARG A 111 5.88 -12.57 7.15
C ARG A 111 6.62 -12.70 8.47
N VAL A 112 6.06 -13.48 9.38
CA VAL A 112 6.65 -13.69 10.73
C VAL A 112 8.00 -14.38 10.63
N ASN A 113 8.08 -15.43 9.83
CA ASN A 113 9.30 -16.19 9.62
C ASN A 113 9.72 -16.22 8.14
N PRO A 114 10.37 -15.14 7.63
CA PRO A 114 10.79 -15.07 6.23
C PRO A 114 11.94 -16.01 5.90
N MET A 115 12.64 -16.55 6.92
CA MET A 115 13.79 -17.47 6.74
C MET A 115 13.33 -18.92 6.51
N ASP A 116 12.14 -19.29 6.94
CA ASP A 116 11.56 -20.59 6.63
C ASP A 116 10.80 -20.50 5.30
N ILE A 117 11.36 -21.16 4.28
CA ILE A 117 10.75 -21.21 2.94
C ILE A 117 9.43 -21.99 2.90
N TYR A 118 9.19 -22.85 3.89
CA TYR A 118 7.96 -23.63 4.00
C TYR A 118 6.85 -22.90 4.75
N ASP A 119 7.20 -21.94 5.59
CA ASP A 119 6.22 -21.11 6.27
C ASP A 119 5.63 -20.10 5.26
N THR A 120 4.34 -20.28 4.97
CA THR A 120 3.57 -19.39 4.07
C THR A 120 2.66 -18.44 4.85
N SER A 121 2.79 -18.41 6.17
CA SER A 121 1.96 -17.56 7.04
C SER A 121 2.30 -16.07 6.85
N VAL A 122 1.25 -15.28 6.69
CA VAL A 122 1.34 -13.82 6.56
C VAL A 122 0.35 -13.20 7.53
N LEU A 123 0.84 -12.34 8.40
CA LEU A 123 0.00 -11.52 9.25
C LEU A 123 -0.51 -10.33 8.43
N PHE A 124 -1.82 -10.26 8.23
CA PHE A 124 -2.54 -9.12 7.68
C PHE A 124 -2.99 -8.23 8.82
N SER A 125 -2.38 -7.04 8.94
CA SER A 125 -2.64 -6.13 10.06
C SER A 125 -3.18 -4.81 9.55
N VAL A 126 -4.44 -4.52 9.87
CA VAL A 126 -5.06 -3.21 9.63
C VAL A 126 -4.76 -2.33 10.84
N GLN A 127 -3.79 -1.43 10.71
CA GLN A 127 -3.27 -0.62 11.82
C GLN A 127 -4.02 0.69 12.02
N LYS A 128 -4.67 1.19 10.97
CA LYS A 128 -5.47 2.41 11.02
C LYS A 128 -6.67 2.31 10.10
N VAL A 129 -7.80 2.77 10.61
CA VAL A 129 -9.03 3.01 9.83
C VAL A 129 -9.59 4.36 10.28
N LYS A 130 -9.67 5.33 9.36
CA LYS A 130 -10.16 6.67 9.67
C LYS A 130 -11.68 6.74 9.82
N PHE A 131 -12.40 6.04 8.95
CA PHE A 131 -13.86 6.06 8.92
C PHE A 131 -14.43 4.73 9.44
N GLN A 132 -14.17 4.42 10.72
CA GLN A 132 -14.48 3.11 11.31
C GLN A 132 -15.94 2.70 11.18
N LYS A 133 -16.88 3.63 11.30
CA LYS A 133 -18.31 3.34 11.15
C LYS A 133 -18.72 2.89 9.74
N LEU A 134 -17.93 3.22 8.72
CA LEU A 134 -18.23 2.91 7.33
C LEU A 134 -17.41 1.74 6.79
N VAL A 135 -16.17 1.60 7.23
CA VAL A 135 -15.18 0.71 6.61
C VAL A 135 -14.84 -0.48 7.51
N GLY A 136 -14.94 -0.32 8.82
CA GLY A 136 -14.55 -1.33 9.82
C GLY A 136 -13.53 -0.78 10.81
N ILE A 137 -13.05 -1.63 11.70
CA ILE A 137 -12.13 -1.28 12.78
C ILE A 137 -10.74 -1.87 12.52
N PRO A 138 -9.67 -1.30 13.11
CA PRO A 138 -8.36 -1.94 13.12
C PRO A 138 -8.42 -3.35 13.69
N GLY A 139 -7.58 -4.24 13.18
CA GLY A 139 -7.53 -5.63 13.60
C GLY A 139 -6.46 -6.41 12.84
N GLU A 140 -6.30 -7.67 13.19
CA GLU A 140 -5.27 -8.54 12.62
C GLU A 140 -5.84 -9.91 12.31
N GLU A 141 -5.38 -10.49 11.22
CA GLU A 141 -5.72 -11.84 10.79
C GLU A 141 -4.48 -12.53 10.23
N THR A 142 -4.32 -13.82 10.53
CA THR A 142 -3.25 -14.63 9.94
C THR A 142 -3.80 -15.33 8.70
N LEU A 143 -3.14 -15.08 7.58
CA LEU A 143 -3.46 -15.68 6.29
C LEU A 143 -2.35 -16.64 5.87
N LYS A 144 -2.67 -17.58 5.00
CA LYS A 144 -1.71 -18.45 4.30
C LYS A 144 -1.57 -18.00 2.85
N PHE A 145 -0.35 -17.86 2.39
CA PHE A 145 -0.10 -17.63 0.98
C PHE A 145 -0.04 -18.98 0.23
N ASP A 146 -1.01 -19.22 -0.63
CA ASP A 146 -1.01 -20.38 -1.52
C ASP A 146 -0.19 -20.09 -2.77
N ARG A 147 0.98 -20.72 -2.88
CA ARG A 147 1.91 -20.53 -4.00
C ARG A 147 1.39 -21.06 -5.34
N ARG A 148 0.41 -21.98 -5.33
CA ARG A 148 -0.16 -22.56 -6.56
C ARG A 148 -1.12 -21.59 -7.23
N SER A 149 -1.97 -20.95 -6.43
CA SER A 149 -2.98 -20.02 -6.92
C SER A 149 -2.54 -18.55 -6.84
N ASN A 150 -1.39 -18.26 -6.18
CA ASN A 150 -0.94 -16.91 -5.82
C ASN A 150 -2.00 -16.11 -5.02
N ARG A 151 -2.71 -16.78 -4.12
CA ARG A 151 -3.78 -16.18 -3.32
C ARG A 151 -3.46 -16.25 -1.84
N PHE A 152 -4.02 -15.32 -1.09
CA PHE A 152 -4.08 -15.41 0.36
C PHE A 152 -5.38 -16.12 0.77
N LEU A 153 -5.24 -17.12 1.62
CA LEU A 153 -6.33 -17.93 2.17
C LEU A 153 -6.39 -17.70 3.68
N ASP A 154 -7.58 -17.78 4.24
CA ASP A 154 -7.72 -17.86 5.70
C ASP A 154 -7.26 -19.22 6.23
N MET A 155 -7.34 -19.43 7.54
CA MET A 155 -6.92 -20.68 8.17
C MET A 155 -7.84 -21.87 7.84
N SER A 156 -9.03 -21.62 7.28
CA SER A 156 -9.94 -22.64 6.74
C SER A 156 -9.72 -22.97 5.25
N ASN A 157 -8.69 -22.38 4.63
CA ASN A 157 -8.38 -22.45 3.19
C ASN A 157 -9.41 -21.75 2.29
N PHE A 158 -10.16 -20.82 2.84
CA PHE A 158 -11.10 -19.99 2.09
C PHE A 158 -10.42 -18.70 1.61
N CYS A 159 -10.68 -18.31 0.36
CA CYS A 159 -10.24 -17.03 -0.19
C CYS A 159 -11.39 -16.02 -0.10
N PRO A 160 -11.25 -14.92 0.65
CA PRO A 160 -12.31 -13.91 0.74
C PRO A 160 -12.74 -13.33 -0.62
N LEU A 161 -11.87 -13.37 -1.63
CA LEU A 161 -12.21 -12.92 -2.99
C LEU A 161 -13.19 -13.83 -3.70
N ASP A 162 -13.33 -15.09 -3.28
CA ASP A 162 -14.27 -16.04 -3.90
C ASP A 162 -15.74 -15.70 -3.61
N THR A 163 -16.00 -14.84 -2.62
CA THR A 163 -17.35 -14.30 -2.33
C THR A 163 -17.71 -13.09 -3.18
N ILE A 164 -16.72 -12.44 -3.80
CA ILE A 164 -16.96 -11.27 -4.64
C ILE A 164 -17.45 -11.75 -6.00
N LYS A 165 -18.75 -11.71 -6.23
CA LYS A 165 -19.32 -11.91 -7.57
C LYS A 165 -18.88 -10.73 -8.44
N THR A 166 -17.83 -10.91 -9.22
CA THR A 166 -17.45 -9.97 -10.27
C THR A 166 -18.48 -10.05 -11.39
N THR A 167 -19.44 -9.14 -11.39
CA THR A 167 -20.26 -8.87 -12.57
C THR A 167 -19.36 -8.13 -13.58
N TYR A 168 -18.68 -8.86 -14.44
CA TYR A 168 -18.12 -8.25 -15.63
C TYR A 168 -19.29 -7.93 -16.56
N THR A 169 -19.65 -6.65 -16.67
CA THR A 169 -20.37 -6.17 -17.84
C THR A 169 -19.37 -6.19 -18.98
N SER A 170 -19.49 -7.17 -19.88
CA SER A 170 -18.83 -7.12 -21.19
C SER A 170 -19.38 -5.88 -21.90
N TYR A 171 -18.54 -4.88 -22.10
CA TYR A 171 -18.83 -3.82 -23.07
C TYR A 171 -18.55 -4.43 -24.44
N GLU A 172 -19.61 -4.78 -25.18
CA GLU A 172 -19.59 -5.00 -26.61
C GLU A 172 -19.37 -3.68 -27.36
#